data_d55888c05783fffbf4833369c91db69e
#
_entry.id   d55888c05783fffbf4833369c91db69e
#
_cell.length_a   1.000
_cell.length_b   1.000
_cell.length_c   1.000
_cell.angle_alpha   90.00
_cell.angle_beta   90.00
_cell.angle_gamma   90.00
#
_symmetry.space_group_name_H-M   'P 1'
#
loop_
_entity.id
_entity.type
_entity.pdbx_description
1 polymer ?
#
loop_
_entity_poly.entity_id
_entity_poly.type
_entity_poly.pdbx_seq_one_letter_code
_entity_poly.pdbx_strand_id
1 'polypeptide(L)'
;MQKTLYLFASGRLQRKDNTVYIEAEEGRKYFPVESIRDIYVFGEVDLNKKLIEFFEEKEIVVHFFGYYGNYVGTFYPREHYNSGYMILKQVEHYLDFQRRLDLARRFVQGAVDNMTQVLRYYLNRGKEVQDNLYAISSLEAGIPSASSVEELMALEGNIRRHYYDSFNVILADTPFTLKGRSRRPPADPLNALISLNSHGDL
;
A
#
# COMPACT_ATOMS: atom_id res chain seq x y z
N MET A 1 12.34 11.30 -11.97
CA MET A 1 11.48 10.69 -10.93
C MET A 1 11.36 9.21 -11.25
N GLN A 2 11.77 8.32 -10.35
CA GLN A 2 11.65 6.88 -10.53
C GLN A 2 10.18 6.44 -10.41
N LYS A 3 9.79 5.41 -11.18
CA LYS A 3 8.41 4.91 -11.26
C LYS A 3 8.39 3.38 -11.10
N THR A 4 7.29 2.86 -10.60
CA THR A 4 6.98 1.44 -10.65
C THR A 4 6.74 1.01 -12.09
N LEU A 5 7.39 -0.09 -12.51
CA LEU A 5 7.20 -0.70 -13.82
C LEU A 5 6.29 -1.92 -13.68
N TYR A 6 5.16 -1.92 -14.40
CA TYR A 6 4.24 -3.05 -14.47
C TYR A 6 4.45 -3.82 -15.77
N LEU A 7 4.82 -5.11 -15.68
CA LEU A 7 5.08 -5.99 -16.82
C LEU A 7 3.97 -7.04 -16.94
N PHE A 8 3.08 -6.85 -17.90
CA PHE A 8 2.03 -7.81 -18.24
C PHE A 8 2.41 -8.70 -19.43
N ALA A 9 3.39 -8.27 -20.24
CA ALA A 9 3.86 -9.03 -21.38
C ALA A 9 4.67 -10.24 -20.92
N SER A 10 4.48 -11.37 -21.62
CA SER A 10 5.30 -12.58 -21.46
C SER A 10 6.48 -12.55 -22.42
N GLY A 11 7.61 -13.14 -22.01
CA GLY A 11 8.81 -13.18 -22.84
C GLY A 11 10.09 -13.18 -22.03
N ARG A 12 11.19 -12.83 -22.69
CA ARG A 12 12.50 -12.86 -22.08
C ARG A 12 12.92 -11.48 -21.58
N LEU A 13 13.10 -11.35 -20.26
CA LEU A 13 13.57 -10.11 -19.63
C LEU A 13 15.09 -10.10 -19.58
N GLN A 14 15.72 -9.07 -20.13
CA GLN A 14 17.17 -9.00 -20.32
C GLN A 14 17.71 -7.59 -20.05
N ARG A 15 19.04 -7.52 -19.89
CA ARG A 15 19.80 -6.28 -19.76
C ARG A 15 20.57 -5.97 -21.05
N LYS A 16 20.58 -4.70 -21.44
CA LYS A 16 21.54 -4.13 -22.38
C LYS A 16 22.06 -2.83 -21.82
N ASP A 17 23.35 -2.79 -21.49
CA ASP A 17 23.98 -1.63 -20.84
C ASP A 17 23.20 -1.20 -19.55
N ASN A 18 22.75 0.02 -19.48
CA ASN A 18 21.98 0.59 -18.37
C ASN A 18 20.45 0.53 -18.61
N THR A 19 20.00 -0.44 -19.42
CA THR A 19 18.60 -0.56 -19.84
C THR A 19 18.12 -1.99 -19.61
N VAL A 20 16.95 -2.13 -19.01
CA VAL A 20 16.20 -3.40 -18.96
C VAL A 20 15.29 -3.43 -20.17
N TYR A 21 15.17 -4.57 -20.85
CA TYR A 21 14.23 -4.75 -21.93
C TYR A 21 13.54 -6.10 -21.85
N ILE A 22 12.30 -6.15 -22.33
CA ILE A 22 11.57 -7.38 -22.55
C ILE A 22 11.50 -7.69 -24.04
N GLU A 23 11.83 -8.91 -24.40
CA GLU A 23 11.69 -9.47 -25.75
C GLU A 23 10.45 -10.38 -25.75
N ALA A 24 9.34 -9.83 -26.25
CA ALA A 24 8.05 -10.50 -26.38
C ALA A 24 7.74 -10.79 -27.86
N GLU A 25 6.67 -11.53 -28.15
CA GLU A 25 6.22 -11.82 -29.51
C GLU A 25 5.97 -10.54 -30.34
N GLU A 26 5.47 -9.48 -29.70
CA GLU A 26 5.21 -8.19 -30.36
C GLU A 26 6.46 -7.31 -30.58
N GLY A 27 7.64 -7.78 -30.17
CA GLY A 27 8.91 -7.06 -30.29
C GLY A 27 9.55 -6.72 -28.95
N ARG A 28 10.50 -5.78 -28.99
CA ARG A 28 11.29 -5.38 -27.81
C ARG A 28 10.82 -4.06 -27.25
N LYS A 29 10.60 -4.01 -25.92
CA LYS A 29 10.35 -2.78 -25.16
C LYS A 29 11.50 -2.51 -24.20
N TYR A 30 12.00 -1.28 -24.19
CA TYR A 30 13.18 -0.86 -23.45
C TYR A 30 12.78 0.08 -22.31
N PHE A 31 13.38 -0.11 -21.13
CA PHE A 31 13.14 0.66 -19.92
C PHE A 31 14.48 1.11 -19.34
N PRO A 32 14.82 2.42 -19.39
CA PRO A 32 16.02 2.95 -18.75
C PRO A 32 15.97 2.69 -17.25
N VAL A 33 17.05 2.11 -16.70
CA VAL A 33 17.09 1.66 -15.31
C VAL A 33 16.91 2.80 -14.31
N GLU A 34 17.41 3.98 -14.63
CA GLU A 34 17.29 5.17 -13.79
C GLU A 34 15.85 5.64 -13.57
N SER A 35 14.94 5.22 -14.44
CA SER A 35 13.51 5.51 -14.33
C SER A 35 12.73 4.49 -13.52
N ILE A 36 13.36 3.38 -13.11
CA ILE A 36 12.71 2.27 -12.42
C ILE A 36 13.02 2.35 -10.92
N ARG A 37 11.97 2.31 -10.09
CA ARG A 37 12.06 2.12 -8.66
C ARG A 37 11.92 0.65 -8.29
N ASP A 38 10.88 0.03 -8.82
CA ASP A 38 10.48 -1.36 -8.57
C ASP A 38 9.79 -1.94 -9.81
N ILE A 39 9.73 -3.27 -9.92
CA ILE A 39 9.14 -3.98 -11.05
C ILE A 39 8.09 -4.96 -10.52
N TYR A 40 6.87 -4.91 -11.08
CA TYR A 40 5.77 -5.83 -10.83
C TYR A 40 5.57 -6.69 -12.07
N VAL A 41 5.85 -7.99 -11.97
CA VAL A 41 5.81 -8.95 -13.06
C VAL A 41 4.55 -9.79 -12.97
N PHE A 42 3.66 -9.66 -13.94
CA PHE A 42 2.41 -10.42 -14.07
C PHE A 42 2.45 -11.41 -15.25
N GLY A 43 3.29 -11.14 -16.28
CA GLY A 43 3.47 -12.03 -17.40
C GLY A 43 4.45 -13.17 -17.08
N GLU A 44 4.44 -14.21 -17.91
CA GLU A 44 5.42 -15.30 -17.85
C GLU A 44 6.75 -14.80 -18.40
N VAL A 45 7.77 -14.67 -17.54
CA VAL A 45 9.07 -14.12 -17.93
C VAL A 45 10.22 -15.08 -17.64
N ASP A 46 11.10 -15.24 -18.63
CA ASP A 46 12.41 -15.81 -18.44
C ASP A 46 13.40 -14.71 -18.04
N LEU A 47 14.18 -14.94 -17.01
CA LEU A 47 15.26 -14.06 -16.60
C LEU A 47 16.52 -14.85 -16.24
N ASN A 48 17.67 -14.22 -16.38
CA ASN A 48 18.94 -14.87 -16.11
C ASN A 48 19.67 -14.24 -14.90
N LYS A 49 20.66 -14.98 -14.37
CA LYS A 49 21.45 -14.54 -13.22
C LYS A 49 22.07 -13.14 -13.39
N LYS A 50 22.57 -12.81 -14.59
CA LYS A 50 23.20 -11.49 -14.86
C LYS A 50 22.21 -10.34 -14.71
N LEU A 51 20.94 -10.57 -15.02
CA LEU A 51 19.89 -9.57 -14.81
C LEU A 51 19.58 -9.41 -13.33
N ILE A 52 19.56 -10.53 -12.57
CA ILE A 52 19.35 -10.48 -11.10
C ILE A 52 20.51 -9.73 -10.44
N GLU A 53 21.76 -10.00 -10.82
CA GLU A 53 22.94 -9.25 -10.34
C GLU A 53 22.85 -7.75 -10.66
N PHE A 54 22.27 -7.41 -11.81
CA PHE A 54 22.05 -6.01 -12.17
C PHE A 54 20.95 -5.35 -11.34
N PHE A 55 19.87 -6.06 -11.05
CA PHE A 55 18.84 -5.56 -10.14
C PHE A 55 19.38 -5.36 -8.73
N GLU A 56 20.26 -6.24 -8.27
CA GLU A 56 20.96 -6.08 -7.00
C GLU A 56 21.84 -4.83 -7.00
N GLU A 57 22.68 -4.63 -8.03
CA GLU A 57 23.54 -3.45 -8.19
C GLU A 57 22.76 -2.12 -8.21
N LYS A 58 21.54 -2.13 -8.77
CA LYS A 58 20.68 -0.95 -8.91
C LYS A 58 19.62 -0.82 -7.80
N GLU A 59 19.65 -1.72 -6.80
CA GLU A 59 18.71 -1.76 -5.68
C GLU A 59 17.23 -1.84 -6.14
N ILE A 60 16.97 -2.50 -7.29
CA ILE A 60 15.62 -2.66 -7.85
C ILE A 60 14.95 -3.90 -7.25
N VAL A 61 13.84 -3.69 -6.57
CA VAL A 61 12.98 -4.77 -6.08
C VAL A 61 12.11 -5.31 -7.21
N VAL A 62 11.97 -6.65 -7.31
CA VAL A 62 11.12 -7.27 -8.33
C VAL A 62 10.10 -8.18 -7.67
N HIS A 63 8.82 -7.87 -7.86
CA HIS A 63 7.69 -8.62 -7.34
C HIS A 63 7.08 -9.50 -8.42
N PHE A 64 6.84 -10.77 -8.13
CA PHE A 64 6.27 -11.74 -9.06
C PHE A 64 4.84 -12.10 -8.66
N PHE A 65 3.96 -12.11 -9.64
CA PHE A 65 2.55 -12.45 -9.48
C PHE A 65 2.18 -13.59 -10.43
N GLY A 66 1.31 -14.48 -9.99
CA GLY A 66 0.77 -15.53 -10.83
C GLY A 66 -0.31 -15.02 -11.79
N TYR A 67 -0.75 -15.87 -12.69
CA TYR A 67 -1.72 -15.57 -13.74
C TYR A 67 -3.01 -14.90 -13.21
N TYR A 68 -3.47 -15.28 -12.03
CA TYR A 68 -4.66 -14.70 -11.38
C TYR A 68 -4.35 -13.48 -10.50
N GLY A 69 -3.15 -12.92 -10.57
CA GLY A 69 -2.72 -11.77 -9.77
C GLY A 69 -2.40 -12.10 -8.31
N ASN A 70 -2.33 -13.38 -7.93
CA ASN A 70 -1.86 -13.80 -6.62
C ASN A 70 -0.35 -13.56 -6.51
N TYR A 71 0.07 -13.03 -5.37
CA TYR A 71 1.50 -12.84 -5.08
C TYR A 71 2.22 -14.18 -4.98
N VAL A 72 3.36 -14.30 -5.68
CA VAL A 72 4.21 -15.49 -5.73
C VAL A 72 5.46 -15.29 -4.88
N GLY A 73 6.14 -14.16 -5.03
CA GLY A 73 7.37 -13.87 -4.30
C GLY A 73 8.03 -12.57 -4.75
N THR A 74 9.12 -12.22 -4.06
CA THR A 74 9.90 -11.02 -4.37
C THR A 74 11.38 -11.37 -4.45
N PHE A 75 12.05 -10.92 -5.51
CA PHE A 75 13.49 -10.73 -5.48
C PHE A 75 13.76 -9.40 -4.76
N TYR A 76 14.40 -9.49 -3.62
CA TYR A 76 14.82 -8.35 -2.83
C TYR A 76 16.34 -8.20 -2.94
N PRO A 77 16.86 -7.06 -3.41
CA PRO A 77 18.30 -6.79 -3.41
C PRO A 77 18.89 -6.93 -2.01
N ARG A 78 20.16 -7.29 -1.94
CA ARG A 78 20.84 -7.40 -0.65
C ARG A 78 20.76 -6.06 0.08
N GLU A 79 20.19 -6.06 1.28
CA GLU A 79 20.12 -4.88 2.11
C GLU A 79 21.53 -4.44 2.56
N HIS A 80 21.90 -3.22 2.23
CA HIS A 80 23.13 -2.60 2.72
C HIS A 80 22.91 -1.85 4.06
N TYR A 81 21.66 -1.65 4.44
CA TYR A 81 21.26 -0.83 5.60
C TYR A 81 20.79 -1.65 6.81
N ASN A 82 21.15 -2.92 6.90
CA ASN A 82 20.84 -3.77 8.05
C ASN A 82 21.55 -3.27 9.31
N SER A 83 20.83 -2.45 10.08
CA SER A 83 21.31 -1.97 11.37
C SER A 83 20.81 -2.89 12.49
N GLY A 84 21.68 -3.72 13.05
CA GLY A 84 21.36 -4.48 14.27
C GLY A 84 20.90 -3.58 15.42
N TYR A 85 21.41 -2.35 15.48
CA TYR A 85 20.95 -1.33 16.43
C TYR A 85 19.48 -0.97 16.23
N MET A 86 19.02 -0.81 14.96
CA MET A 86 17.63 -0.49 14.69
C MET A 86 16.70 -1.64 15.09
N ILE A 87 17.10 -2.88 14.81
CA ILE A 87 16.34 -4.08 15.22
C ILE A 87 16.22 -4.13 16.76
N LEU A 88 17.32 -3.89 17.47
CA LEU A 88 17.31 -3.83 18.94
C LEU A 88 16.36 -2.74 19.45
N LYS A 89 16.37 -1.55 18.83
CA LYS A 89 15.46 -0.46 19.21
C LYS A 89 13.99 -0.78 18.91
N GLN A 90 13.69 -1.46 17.82
CA GLN A 90 12.35 -1.95 17.53
C GLN A 90 11.88 -2.98 18.57
N VAL A 91 12.75 -3.91 18.95
CA VAL A 91 12.48 -4.91 20.00
C VAL A 91 12.25 -4.24 21.36
N GLU A 92 13.09 -3.27 21.74
CA GLU A 92 12.91 -2.50 22.99
C GLU A 92 11.53 -1.82 23.03
N HIS A 93 11.08 -1.20 21.94
CA HIS A 93 9.76 -0.56 21.86
C HIS A 93 8.62 -1.59 21.88
N TYR A 94 8.81 -2.75 21.26
CA TYR A 94 7.81 -3.81 21.25
C TYR A 94 7.61 -4.42 22.63
N LEU A 95 8.69 -4.65 23.40
CA LEU A 95 8.65 -5.25 24.73
C LEU A 95 8.14 -4.28 25.80
N ASP A 96 8.40 -2.98 25.64
CA ASP A 96 7.89 -1.95 26.53
C ASP A 96 6.46 -1.60 26.15
N PHE A 97 5.50 -1.98 27.00
CA PHE A 97 4.08 -1.77 26.76
C PHE A 97 3.73 -0.28 26.52
N GLN A 98 4.29 0.63 27.31
CA GLN A 98 3.98 2.05 27.19
C GLN A 98 4.51 2.64 25.88
N ARG A 99 5.75 2.33 25.53
CA ARG A 99 6.36 2.79 24.26
C ARG A 99 5.61 2.21 23.05
N ARG A 100 5.20 0.94 23.11
CA ARG A 100 4.40 0.30 22.07
C ARG A 100 3.04 0.97 21.94
N LEU A 101 2.37 1.25 23.04
CA LEU A 101 1.06 1.90 23.05
C LEU A 101 1.15 3.34 22.51
N ASP A 102 2.18 4.10 22.93
CA ASP A 102 2.40 5.47 22.44
C ASP A 102 2.68 5.50 20.92
N LEU A 103 3.44 4.53 20.41
CA LEU A 103 3.68 4.40 18.98
C LEU A 103 2.38 4.03 18.23
N ALA A 104 1.60 3.10 18.77
CA ALA A 104 0.30 2.73 18.20
C ALA A 104 -0.67 3.91 18.14
N ARG A 105 -0.74 4.72 19.21
CA ARG A 105 -1.56 5.97 19.22
C ARG A 105 -1.14 6.91 18.10
N ARG A 106 0.15 7.10 17.86
CA ARG A 106 0.66 7.97 16.78
C ARG A 106 0.28 7.46 15.40
N PHE A 107 0.32 6.15 15.17
CA PHE A 107 -0.12 5.56 13.90
C PHE A 107 -1.62 5.74 13.69
N VAL A 108 -2.44 5.48 14.70
CA VAL A 108 -3.89 5.67 14.61
C VAL A 108 -4.23 7.14 14.40
N GLN A 109 -3.59 8.06 15.15
CA GLN A 109 -3.79 9.51 14.98
C GLN A 109 -3.45 9.96 13.56
N GLY A 110 -2.28 9.57 13.03
CA GLY A 110 -1.89 9.93 11.65
C GLY A 110 -2.86 9.40 10.59
N ALA A 111 -3.41 8.21 10.80
CA ALA A 111 -4.44 7.67 9.91
C ALA A 111 -5.74 8.48 9.99
N VAL A 112 -6.16 8.89 11.19
CA VAL A 112 -7.37 9.71 11.41
C VAL A 112 -7.21 11.10 10.81
N ASP A 113 -6.03 11.72 10.99
CA ASP A 113 -5.73 13.03 10.40
C ASP A 113 -5.87 12.99 8.86
N ASN A 114 -5.34 11.95 8.22
CA ASN A 114 -5.46 11.78 6.78
C ASN A 114 -6.93 11.57 6.34
N MET A 115 -7.69 10.72 7.02
CA MET A 115 -9.10 10.50 6.72
C MET A 115 -9.92 11.79 6.88
N THR A 116 -9.68 12.53 7.95
CA THR A 116 -10.35 13.80 8.24
C THR A 116 -10.03 14.86 7.19
N GLN A 117 -8.77 14.93 6.74
CA GLN A 117 -8.36 15.85 5.67
C GLN A 117 -9.08 15.55 4.35
N VAL A 118 -9.23 14.28 3.98
CA VAL A 118 -9.98 13.87 2.79
C VAL A 118 -11.45 14.28 2.90
N LEU A 119 -12.11 14.02 4.05
CA LEU A 119 -13.52 14.39 4.24
C LEU A 119 -13.73 15.90 4.21
N ARG A 120 -12.84 16.68 4.83
CA ARG A 120 -12.87 18.16 4.76
C ARG A 120 -12.75 18.68 3.33
N TYR A 121 -11.89 18.05 2.53
CA TYR A 121 -11.76 18.39 1.11
C TYR A 121 -13.08 18.20 0.35
N TYR A 122 -13.80 17.10 0.58
CA TYR A 122 -15.08 16.82 -0.07
C TYR A 122 -16.22 17.67 0.51
N LEU A 123 -16.21 17.95 1.80
CA LEU A 123 -17.15 18.88 2.42
C LEU A 123 -17.06 20.26 1.77
N ASN A 124 -15.85 20.79 1.56
CA ASN A 124 -15.61 22.08 0.90
C ASN A 124 -16.05 22.09 -0.59
N ARG A 125 -16.29 20.91 -1.18
CA ARG A 125 -16.87 20.72 -2.52
C ARG A 125 -18.37 20.45 -2.51
N GLY A 126 -19.03 20.65 -1.38
CA GLY A 126 -20.49 20.53 -1.26
C GLY A 126 -21.00 19.10 -1.07
N LYS A 127 -20.13 18.13 -0.71
CA LYS A 127 -20.59 16.79 -0.34
C LYS A 127 -21.03 16.79 1.14
N GLU A 128 -22.16 16.16 1.44
CA GLU A 128 -22.76 16.12 2.77
C GLU A 128 -22.11 15.08 3.69
N VAL A 129 -20.84 15.30 4.06
CA VAL A 129 -20.05 14.41 4.91
C VAL A 129 -19.82 14.96 6.32
N GLN A 130 -20.55 16.01 6.73
CA GLN A 130 -20.39 16.68 8.01
C GLN A 130 -20.66 15.75 9.19
N ASP A 131 -21.69 14.90 9.11
CA ASP A 131 -22.04 13.97 10.18
C ASP A 131 -20.94 12.91 10.39
N ASN A 132 -20.33 12.43 9.29
CA ASN A 132 -19.20 11.51 9.36
C ASN A 132 -17.98 12.17 10.01
N LEU A 133 -17.69 13.43 9.68
CA LEU A 133 -16.61 14.20 10.29
C LEU A 133 -16.85 14.39 11.81
N TYR A 134 -18.07 14.72 12.19
CA TYR A 134 -18.42 14.87 13.60
C TYR A 134 -18.26 13.56 14.38
N ALA A 135 -18.76 12.44 13.83
CA ALA A 135 -18.63 11.13 14.44
C ALA A 135 -17.15 10.71 14.59
N ILE A 136 -16.32 10.93 13.56
CA ILE A 136 -14.88 10.66 13.60
C ILE A 136 -14.21 11.52 14.68
N SER A 137 -14.47 12.81 14.72
CA SER A 137 -13.88 13.73 15.71
C SER A 137 -14.25 13.35 17.15
N SER A 138 -15.48 12.90 17.37
CA SER A 138 -15.93 12.41 18.69
C SER A 138 -15.17 11.15 19.13
N LEU A 139 -14.91 10.21 18.22
CA LEU A 139 -14.15 9.00 18.49
C LEU A 139 -12.64 9.28 18.65
N GLU A 140 -12.10 10.21 17.86
CA GLU A 140 -10.70 10.65 17.90
C GLU A 140 -10.29 11.12 19.30
N ALA A 141 -11.20 11.83 20.01
CA ALA A 141 -10.96 12.29 21.37
C ALA A 141 -10.63 11.16 22.36
N GLY A 142 -11.00 9.92 22.06
CA GLY A 142 -10.67 8.74 22.86
C GLY A 142 -9.25 8.19 22.63
N ILE A 143 -8.57 8.55 21.56
CA ILE A 143 -7.25 8.00 21.22
C ILE A 143 -6.20 8.26 22.31
N PRO A 144 -6.05 9.49 22.84
CA PRO A 144 -5.05 9.76 23.88
C PRO A 144 -5.27 8.98 25.17
N SER A 145 -6.53 8.66 25.50
CA SER A 145 -6.93 7.99 26.74
C SER A 145 -6.98 6.46 26.63
N ALA A 146 -6.88 5.90 25.41
CA ALA A 146 -6.90 4.46 25.20
C ALA A 146 -5.79 3.77 26.01
N SER A 147 -6.16 2.77 26.80
CA SER A 147 -5.28 2.09 27.77
C SER A 147 -4.59 0.85 27.19
N SER A 148 -5.02 0.40 26.02
CA SER A 148 -4.48 -0.80 25.33
C SER A 148 -4.51 -0.67 23.82
N VAL A 149 -3.74 -1.53 23.14
CA VAL A 149 -3.73 -1.62 21.68
C VAL A 149 -5.09 -2.11 21.16
N GLU A 150 -5.75 -2.99 21.86
CA GLU A 150 -7.07 -3.53 21.53
C GLU A 150 -8.13 -2.43 21.55
N GLU A 151 -8.08 -1.54 22.55
CA GLU A 151 -8.96 -0.39 22.65
C GLU A 151 -8.71 0.59 21.49
N LEU A 152 -7.44 0.85 21.16
CA LEU A 152 -7.07 1.65 19.98
C LEU A 152 -7.57 1.04 18.66
N MET A 153 -7.46 -0.26 18.49
CA MET A 153 -7.97 -0.95 17.30
C MET A 153 -9.49 -0.85 17.21
N ALA A 154 -10.21 -0.93 18.34
CA ALA A 154 -11.66 -0.75 18.36
C ALA A 154 -12.06 0.67 17.95
N LEU A 155 -11.35 1.70 18.45
CA LEU A 155 -11.54 3.10 18.05
C LEU A 155 -11.26 3.29 16.55
N GLU A 156 -10.11 2.81 16.07
CA GLU A 156 -9.73 2.89 14.67
C GLU A 156 -10.76 2.20 13.76
N GLY A 157 -11.21 1.00 14.12
CA GLY A 157 -12.23 0.27 13.37
C GLY A 157 -13.55 1.03 13.25
N ASN A 158 -14.00 1.69 14.33
CA ASN A 158 -15.20 2.52 14.31
C ASN A 158 -15.00 3.79 13.46
N ILE A 159 -13.85 4.45 13.59
CA ILE A 159 -13.49 5.63 12.77
C ILE A 159 -13.47 5.25 11.29
N ARG A 160 -12.83 4.13 10.92
CA ARG A 160 -12.80 3.64 9.53
C ARG A 160 -14.18 3.32 9.00
N ARG A 161 -15.09 2.82 9.83
CA ARG A 161 -16.48 2.58 9.42
C ARG A 161 -17.15 3.87 8.98
N HIS A 162 -17.11 4.93 9.80
CA HIS A 162 -17.66 6.24 9.43
C HIS A 162 -16.99 6.84 8.19
N TYR A 163 -15.68 6.65 8.05
CA TYR A 163 -14.96 7.08 6.86
C TYR A 163 -15.44 6.32 5.59
N TYR A 164 -15.61 5.01 5.65
CA TYR A 164 -16.12 4.25 4.51
C TYR A 164 -17.59 4.52 4.20
N ASP A 165 -18.42 4.78 5.21
CA ASP A 165 -19.83 5.16 5.01
C ASP A 165 -19.95 6.46 4.21
N SER A 166 -19.00 7.39 4.35
CA SER A 166 -18.95 8.63 3.56
C SER A 166 -18.71 8.41 2.06
N PHE A 167 -18.15 7.28 1.66
CA PHE A 167 -17.83 7.01 0.24
C PHE A 167 -19.06 7.01 -0.66
N ASN A 168 -20.19 6.51 -0.18
CA ASN A 168 -21.43 6.53 -0.95
C ASN A 168 -21.95 7.95 -1.20
N VAL A 169 -21.72 8.88 -0.27
CA VAL A 169 -22.02 10.30 -0.44
C VAL A 169 -21.05 10.96 -1.42
N ILE A 170 -19.75 10.67 -1.28
CA ILE A 170 -18.71 11.22 -2.14
C ILE A 170 -18.89 10.75 -3.59
N LEU A 171 -19.24 9.49 -3.78
CA LEU A 171 -19.33 8.81 -5.09
C LEU A 171 -20.76 8.77 -5.66
N ALA A 172 -21.72 9.54 -5.09
CA ALA A 172 -23.13 9.49 -5.48
C ALA A 172 -23.38 9.70 -6.98
N ASP A 173 -22.49 10.45 -7.66
CA ASP A 173 -22.58 10.74 -9.09
C ASP A 173 -21.82 9.72 -9.97
N THR A 174 -21.41 8.59 -9.40
CA THR A 174 -20.65 7.54 -10.07
C THR A 174 -21.37 6.20 -9.98
N PRO A 175 -21.03 5.21 -10.82
CA PRO A 175 -21.60 3.86 -10.72
C PRO A 175 -21.06 3.04 -9.54
N PHE A 176 -20.15 3.61 -8.75
CA PHE A 176 -19.51 2.91 -7.63
C PHE A 176 -20.33 3.05 -6.35
N THR A 177 -20.58 1.92 -5.69
CA THR A 177 -21.29 1.87 -4.40
C THR A 177 -20.54 0.93 -3.46
N LEU A 178 -20.35 1.34 -2.21
CA LEU A 178 -19.79 0.52 -1.15
C LEU A 178 -20.92 -0.02 -0.27
N LYS A 179 -21.19 -1.32 -0.34
CA LYS A 179 -22.20 -2.00 0.50
C LYS A 179 -21.69 -2.39 1.89
N GLY A 180 -20.45 -2.06 2.18
CA GLY A 180 -19.71 -2.43 3.38
C GLY A 180 -18.34 -2.98 3.01
N ARG A 181 -17.39 -2.97 3.96
CA ARG A 181 -16.04 -3.45 3.71
C ARG A 181 -15.98 -4.97 3.63
N SER A 182 -15.59 -5.50 2.46
CA SER A 182 -15.28 -6.92 2.23
C SER A 182 -13.86 -7.07 1.67
N ARG A 183 -13.14 -8.13 2.08
CA ARG A 183 -11.72 -8.30 1.74
C ARG A 183 -11.46 -9.51 0.84
N ARG A 184 -12.01 -10.66 1.16
CA ARG A 184 -11.71 -11.94 0.48
C ARG A 184 -12.99 -12.79 0.35
N PRO A 185 -13.59 -12.83 -0.86
CA PRO A 185 -13.34 -11.97 -2.01
C PRO A 185 -13.90 -10.55 -1.82
N PRO A 186 -13.41 -9.52 -2.56
CA PRO A 186 -14.05 -8.21 -2.59
C PRO A 186 -15.41 -8.32 -3.27
N ALA A 187 -16.46 -7.80 -2.60
CA ALA A 187 -17.85 -7.98 -3.05
C ALA A 187 -18.27 -6.99 -4.15
N ASP A 188 -17.51 -5.92 -4.34
CA ASP A 188 -17.79 -4.86 -5.31
C ASP A 188 -16.47 -4.23 -5.83
N PRO A 189 -16.51 -3.46 -6.94
CA PRO A 189 -15.32 -2.85 -7.53
C PRO A 189 -14.58 -1.90 -6.58
N LEU A 190 -15.30 -1.19 -5.69
CA LEU A 190 -14.68 -0.27 -4.74
C LEU A 190 -13.91 -1.03 -3.65
N ASN A 191 -14.45 -2.14 -3.16
CA ASN A 191 -13.73 -3.05 -2.27
C ASN A 191 -12.47 -3.65 -2.92
N ALA A 192 -12.53 -3.94 -4.23
CA ALA A 192 -11.37 -4.40 -4.98
C ALA A 192 -10.28 -3.32 -5.06
N LEU A 193 -10.63 -2.08 -5.37
CA LEU A 193 -9.70 -0.94 -5.40
C LEU A 193 -9.07 -0.65 -4.04
N ILE A 194 -9.86 -0.65 -2.96
CA ILE A 194 -9.36 -0.45 -1.59
C ILE A 194 -8.39 -1.59 -1.22
N SER A 195 -8.71 -2.84 -1.60
CA SER A 195 -7.84 -3.98 -1.32
C SER A 195 -6.55 -3.94 -2.12
N LEU A 196 -6.59 -3.51 -3.38
CA LEU A 196 -5.40 -3.35 -4.22
C LEU A 196 -4.43 -2.31 -3.62
N ASN A 197 -4.95 -1.15 -3.22
CA ASN A 197 -4.12 -0.10 -2.61
C ASN A 197 -3.53 -0.53 -1.26
N SER A 198 -4.27 -1.30 -0.44
CA SER A 198 -3.77 -1.78 0.85
C SER A 198 -2.72 -2.90 0.73
N HIS A 199 -2.47 -3.45 -0.46
CA HIS A 199 -1.40 -4.43 -0.73
C HIS A 199 -0.17 -3.78 -1.40
N GLY A 200 -0.30 -2.55 -1.90
CA GLY A 200 0.80 -1.82 -2.54
C GLY A 200 1.78 -1.14 -1.57
N ASP A 201 1.48 -1.19 -0.27
CA ASP A 201 2.29 -0.59 0.80
C ASP A 201 3.07 -1.64 1.63
N LEU A 202 3.31 -2.85 1.06
CA LEU A 202 4.15 -3.90 1.66
C LEU A 202 5.56 -3.85 1.11
#